data_b9ed95fd7a69ff27e6cb36cb7c5f249d
#
_entry.id   b9ed95fd7a69ff27e6cb36cb7c5f249d
#
_cell.length_a   1.000
_cell.length_b   1.000
_cell.length_c   1.000
_cell.angle_alpha   90.00
_cell.angle_beta   90.00
_cell.angle_gamma   90.00
#
_symmetry.space_group_name_H-M   'P 1'
#
loop_
_entity.id
_entity.type
_entity.pdbx_description
1 polymer ?
#
loop_
_entity_poly.entity_id
_entity_poly.type
_entity_poly.pdbx_seq_one_letter_code
_entity_poly.pdbx_strand_id
1 'polypeptide(L)'
;MDPIRNNLTDLKIDKLCRILDLFRVYDKDIPTQLVSTFLYIAAHENCHKQALEDKDTGLGLSTAAASRNTDALAKVHRLERLGTSRKKGLNLIIKEVDNSVNPRRVQLKLTREGSTLVKNIKAILNEKA
;
A
#
# COMPACT_ATOMS: atom_id res chain seq x y z
N MET A 1 -28.98 -4.80 -4.77
CA MET A 1 -28.12 -5.01 -5.93
C MET A 1 -28.83 -4.53 -7.18
N ASP A 2 -28.13 -3.84 -8.05
CA ASP A 2 -28.68 -3.38 -9.31
C ASP A 2 -28.88 -4.56 -10.27
N PRO A 3 -30.12 -4.84 -10.74
CA PRO A 3 -30.38 -5.97 -11.66
C PRO A 3 -29.64 -5.84 -13.00
N ILE A 4 -29.38 -4.60 -13.45
CA ILE A 4 -28.68 -4.34 -14.70
C ILE A 4 -27.25 -4.86 -14.62
N ARG A 5 -26.65 -4.84 -13.45
CA ARG A 5 -25.31 -5.29 -13.18
C ARG A 5 -25.09 -6.75 -13.61
N ASN A 6 -26.10 -7.59 -13.45
CA ASN A 6 -26.00 -9.02 -13.78
C ASN A 6 -25.66 -9.29 -15.24
N ASN A 7 -26.10 -8.40 -16.15
CA ASN A 7 -25.96 -8.59 -17.59
C ASN A 7 -24.88 -7.72 -18.22
N LEU A 8 -24.63 -6.53 -17.63
CA LEU A 8 -23.76 -5.51 -18.22
C LEU A 8 -22.48 -5.27 -17.46
N THR A 9 -22.32 -5.89 -16.30
CA THR A 9 -21.15 -5.66 -15.46
C THR A 9 -19.92 -6.39 -16.01
N ASP A 10 -18.84 -5.65 -16.23
CA ASP A 10 -17.54 -6.26 -16.45
C ASP A 10 -16.98 -6.69 -15.10
N LEU A 11 -16.94 -7.99 -14.88
CA LEU A 11 -16.55 -8.55 -13.58
C LEU A 11 -15.10 -8.26 -13.23
N LYS A 12 -14.21 -8.16 -14.22
CA LYS A 12 -12.80 -7.82 -13.96
C LYS A 12 -12.66 -6.40 -13.50
N ILE A 13 -13.36 -5.46 -14.12
CA ILE A 13 -13.32 -4.07 -13.72
C ILE A 13 -14.01 -3.89 -12.36
N ASP A 14 -15.11 -4.60 -12.13
CA ASP A 14 -15.80 -4.58 -10.84
C ASP A 14 -14.89 -5.05 -9.71
N LYS A 15 -14.08 -6.08 -9.95
CA LYS A 15 -13.10 -6.55 -8.96
C LYS A 15 -12.10 -5.45 -8.58
N LEU A 16 -11.61 -4.70 -9.56
CA LEU A 16 -10.71 -3.57 -9.29
C LEU A 16 -11.39 -2.52 -8.42
N CYS A 17 -12.64 -2.21 -8.72
CA CYS A 17 -13.43 -1.26 -7.94
C CYS A 17 -13.56 -1.74 -6.48
N ARG A 18 -13.90 -3.00 -6.28
CA ARG A 18 -14.04 -3.59 -4.95
C ARG A 18 -12.72 -3.61 -4.18
N ILE A 19 -11.60 -3.85 -4.87
CA ILE A 19 -10.27 -3.80 -4.26
C ILE A 19 -9.97 -2.38 -3.77
N LEU A 20 -10.26 -1.36 -4.58
CA LEU A 20 -10.07 0.01 -4.16
C LEU A 20 -10.93 0.36 -2.95
N ASP A 21 -12.14 -0.19 -2.85
CA ASP A 21 -13.00 0.00 -1.69
C ASP A 21 -12.40 -0.57 -0.41
N LEU A 22 -11.61 -1.65 -0.50
CA LEU A 22 -10.89 -2.17 0.67
C LEU A 22 -9.91 -1.14 1.23
N PHE A 23 -9.20 -0.41 0.36
CA PHE A 23 -8.29 0.64 0.78
C PHE A 23 -9.04 1.82 1.41
N ARG A 24 -10.22 2.14 0.90
CA ARG A 24 -11.01 3.27 1.38
C ARG A 24 -11.56 3.06 2.80
N VAL A 25 -11.55 1.84 3.30
CA VAL A 25 -11.85 1.56 4.71
C VAL A 25 -10.82 2.23 5.63
N TYR A 26 -9.56 2.28 5.18
CA TYR A 26 -8.47 2.87 5.96
C TYR A 26 -8.40 4.39 5.78
N ASP A 27 -8.67 4.86 4.58
CA ASP A 27 -8.69 6.29 4.24
C ASP A 27 -9.66 6.47 3.08
N LYS A 28 -10.79 7.12 3.34
CA LYS A 28 -11.85 7.30 2.34
C LYS A 28 -11.34 7.97 1.06
N ASP A 29 -10.41 8.89 1.18
CA ASP A 29 -9.86 9.66 0.09
C ASP A 29 -8.40 9.29 -0.19
N ILE A 30 -8.07 8.01 -0.05
CA ILE A 30 -6.70 7.54 -0.18
C ILE A 30 -6.12 7.92 -1.55
N PRO A 31 -4.93 8.54 -1.59
CA PRO A 31 -4.29 8.87 -2.86
C PRO A 31 -3.91 7.61 -3.64
N THR A 32 -4.07 7.66 -4.95
CA THR A 32 -3.71 6.55 -5.84
C THR A 32 -2.25 6.14 -5.67
N GLN A 33 -1.35 7.11 -5.54
CA GLN A 33 0.08 6.81 -5.35
C GLN A 33 0.32 6.01 -4.08
N LEU A 34 -0.46 6.24 -3.03
CA LEU A 34 -0.35 5.50 -1.78
C LEU A 34 -0.80 4.04 -1.97
N VAL A 35 -1.88 3.83 -2.73
CA VAL A 35 -2.35 2.49 -3.10
C VAL A 35 -1.26 1.75 -3.88
N SER A 36 -0.68 2.42 -4.89
CA SER A 36 0.40 1.83 -5.70
C SER A 36 1.61 1.46 -4.85
N THR A 37 1.97 2.32 -3.90
CA THR A 37 3.09 2.07 -2.99
C THR A 37 2.84 0.83 -2.14
N PHE A 38 1.65 0.71 -1.56
CA PHE A 38 1.30 -0.47 -0.77
C PHE A 38 1.34 -1.74 -1.61
N LEU A 39 0.76 -1.72 -2.81
CA LEU A 39 0.72 -2.89 -3.68
C LEU A 39 2.12 -3.33 -4.10
N TYR A 40 3.00 -2.38 -4.38
CA TYR A 40 4.40 -2.69 -4.68
C TYR A 40 5.08 -3.40 -3.50
N ILE A 41 4.91 -2.87 -2.31
CA ILE A 41 5.49 -3.47 -1.09
C ILE A 41 4.94 -4.87 -0.87
N ALA A 42 3.64 -5.06 -1.06
CA ALA A 42 3.00 -6.36 -0.90
C ALA A 42 3.54 -7.39 -1.91
N ALA A 43 3.81 -6.95 -3.15
CA ALA A 43 4.35 -7.81 -4.19
C ALA A 43 5.85 -8.08 -4.01
N HIS A 44 6.57 -7.23 -3.30
CA HIS A 44 8.01 -7.30 -3.09
C HIS A 44 8.35 -7.19 -1.60
N GLU A 45 7.73 -8.03 -0.79
CA GLU A 45 7.90 -7.99 0.66
C GLU A 45 9.37 -8.12 1.03
N ASN A 46 9.80 -7.35 2.02
CA ASN A 46 11.18 -7.19 2.46
C ASN A 46 12.05 -6.34 1.52
N CYS A 47 11.46 -5.65 0.54
CA CYS A 47 12.22 -4.74 -0.31
C CYS A 47 12.73 -3.55 0.50
N HIS A 48 13.79 -2.92 0.01
CA HIS A 48 14.26 -1.66 0.59
C HIS A 48 13.45 -0.50 0.04
N LYS A 49 13.34 0.57 0.83
CA LYS A 49 12.59 1.76 0.43
C LYS A 49 13.10 2.34 -0.90
N GLN A 50 14.41 2.26 -1.14
CA GLN A 50 15.00 2.72 -2.40
C GLN A 50 14.45 2.02 -3.64
N ALA A 51 13.94 0.80 -3.50
CA ALA A 51 13.33 0.08 -4.62
C ALA A 51 12.13 0.83 -5.20
N LEU A 52 11.42 1.61 -4.37
CA LEU A 52 10.29 2.42 -4.82
C LEU A 52 10.70 3.54 -5.77
N GLU A 53 11.96 3.97 -5.70
CA GLU A 53 12.48 5.08 -6.48
C GLU A 53 12.97 4.68 -7.87
N ASP A 54 13.22 3.39 -8.08
CA ASP A 54 13.72 2.90 -9.36
C ASP A 54 12.68 3.11 -10.46
N LYS A 55 13.10 3.72 -11.56
CA LYS A 55 12.18 4.05 -12.68
C LYS A 55 11.79 2.84 -13.51
N ASP A 56 12.65 1.82 -13.57
CA ASP A 56 12.43 0.64 -14.42
C ASP A 56 11.73 -0.49 -13.65
N THR A 57 12.19 -0.77 -12.42
CA THR A 57 11.72 -1.91 -11.64
C THR A 57 10.82 -1.51 -10.47
N GLY A 58 10.79 -0.23 -10.11
CA GLY A 58 9.97 0.31 -9.04
C GLY A 58 8.86 1.21 -9.56
N LEU A 59 8.51 2.20 -8.76
CA LEU A 59 7.44 3.15 -9.08
C LEU A 59 7.96 4.50 -9.58
N GLY A 60 9.28 4.67 -9.63
CA GLY A 60 9.87 5.93 -10.05
C GLY A 60 9.58 7.10 -9.11
N LEU A 61 9.35 6.82 -7.82
CA LEU A 61 9.06 7.86 -6.84
C LEU A 61 10.32 8.67 -6.52
N SER A 62 10.14 9.95 -6.23
CA SER A 62 11.22 10.73 -5.64
C SER A 62 11.53 10.20 -4.23
N THR A 63 12.74 10.50 -3.73
CA THR A 63 13.11 10.13 -2.36
C THR A 63 12.11 10.69 -1.34
N ALA A 64 11.68 11.93 -1.55
CA ALA A 64 10.70 12.57 -0.66
C ALA A 64 9.34 11.87 -0.72
N ALA A 65 8.88 11.50 -1.91
CA ALA A 65 7.60 10.79 -2.07
C ALA A 65 7.65 9.40 -1.45
N ALA A 66 8.74 8.67 -1.65
CA ALA A 66 8.92 7.36 -1.04
C ALA A 66 8.87 7.45 0.49
N SER A 67 9.51 8.45 1.06
CA SER A 67 9.48 8.68 2.51
C SER A 67 8.09 9.03 3.01
N ARG A 68 7.39 9.97 2.34
CA ARG A 68 6.04 10.36 2.74
C ARG A 68 5.05 9.21 2.65
N ASN A 69 5.10 8.45 1.56
CA ASN A 69 4.15 7.36 1.33
C ASN A 69 4.38 6.22 2.32
N THR A 70 5.63 5.85 2.59
CA THR A 70 5.91 4.78 3.54
C THR A 70 5.59 5.21 4.97
N ASP A 71 5.82 6.48 5.33
CA ASP A 71 5.39 7.00 6.63
C ASP A 71 3.87 6.98 6.78
N ALA A 72 3.14 7.33 5.73
CA ALA A 72 1.67 7.30 5.75
C ALA A 72 1.12 5.88 5.91
N LEU A 73 1.79 4.89 5.33
CA LEU A 73 1.39 3.48 5.43
C LEU A 73 1.81 2.83 6.75
N ALA A 74 2.82 3.36 7.43
CA ALA A 74 3.32 2.83 8.69
C ALA A 74 2.42 3.25 9.86
N LYS A 75 2.65 2.67 11.04
CA LYS A 75 1.87 2.99 12.23
C LYS A 75 2.07 4.43 12.70
N VAL A 76 3.31 4.92 12.65
CA VAL A 76 3.64 6.28 13.06
C VAL A 76 3.87 7.12 11.82
N HIS A 77 2.92 8.03 11.55
CA HIS A 77 3.04 8.97 10.45
C HIS A 77 4.18 9.95 10.71
N ARG A 78 4.90 10.34 9.66
CA ARG A 78 6.03 11.27 9.76
C ARG A 78 5.68 12.54 10.55
N LEU A 79 4.54 13.15 10.25
CA LEU A 79 4.13 14.40 10.90
C LEU A 79 3.81 14.20 12.38
N GLU A 80 3.26 13.04 12.76
CA GLU A 80 3.04 12.69 14.15
C GLU A 80 4.37 12.56 14.90
N ARG A 81 5.33 11.86 14.29
CA ARG A 81 6.67 11.67 14.86
C ARG A 81 7.39 13.02 15.09
N LEU A 82 7.17 14.00 14.19
CA LEU A 82 7.76 15.32 14.30
C LEU A 82 6.97 16.25 15.24
N GLY A 83 5.85 15.78 15.79
CA GLY A 83 4.99 16.59 16.66
C GLY A 83 4.23 17.70 15.95
N THR A 84 4.19 17.69 14.62
CA THR A 84 3.54 18.75 13.82
C THR A 84 2.14 18.41 13.36
N SER A 85 1.68 17.17 13.62
CA SER A 85 0.36 16.72 13.21
C SER A 85 -0.10 15.59 14.13
N ARG A 86 -1.42 15.46 14.26
CA ARG A 86 -2.05 14.33 14.94
C ARG A 86 -2.44 13.22 13.98
N LYS A 87 -2.13 13.39 12.69
CA LYS A 87 -2.44 12.39 11.68
C LYS A 87 -1.62 11.14 11.94
N LYS A 88 -2.31 10.01 12.04
CA LYS A 88 -1.68 8.71 12.26
C LYS A 88 -1.51 7.97 10.94
N GLY A 89 -0.52 7.08 10.90
CA GLY A 89 -0.35 6.20 9.76
C GLY A 89 -1.42 5.10 9.75
N LEU A 90 -1.53 4.44 8.60
CA LEU A 90 -2.56 3.41 8.39
C LEU A 90 -2.22 2.06 9.03
N ASN A 91 -0.99 1.90 9.51
CA ASN A 91 -0.52 0.67 10.15
C ASN A 91 -0.59 -0.57 9.23
N LEU A 92 -0.28 -0.39 7.96
CA LEU A 92 -0.28 -1.47 6.97
C LEU A 92 1.12 -2.02 6.71
N ILE A 93 2.16 -1.25 7.01
CA ILE A 93 3.55 -1.68 6.82
C ILE A 93 4.40 -1.37 8.05
N ILE A 94 5.56 -2.03 8.11
CA ILE A 94 6.61 -1.79 9.10
C ILE A 94 7.83 -1.29 8.35
N LYS A 95 8.47 -0.27 8.92
CA LYS A 95 9.75 0.26 8.42
C LYS A 95 10.83 -0.16 9.41
N GLU A 96 11.76 -1.00 8.96
CA GLU A 96 12.87 -1.46 9.80
C GLU A 96 14.21 -1.12 9.15
N VAL A 97 15.19 -0.79 9.97
CA VAL A 97 16.55 -0.60 9.46
C VAL A 97 17.18 -1.95 9.18
N ASP A 98 17.64 -2.16 7.96
CA ASP A 98 18.36 -3.34 7.56
C ASP A 98 19.86 -3.10 7.78
N ASN A 99 20.41 -3.73 8.82
CA ASN A 99 21.81 -3.59 9.19
C ASN A 99 22.72 -4.55 8.42
N SER A 100 22.14 -5.46 7.62
CA SER A 100 22.92 -6.45 6.85
C SER A 100 23.59 -5.87 5.62
N VAL A 101 23.23 -4.64 5.23
CA VAL A 101 23.78 -3.94 4.07
C VAL A 101 24.51 -2.68 4.49
N ASN A 102 25.50 -2.27 3.69
CA ASN A 102 26.28 -1.06 3.92
C ASN A 102 26.23 -0.18 2.65
N PRO A 103 25.69 1.07 2.70
CA PRO A 103 25.09 1.70 3.88
C PRO A 103 23.78 1.03 4.28
N ARG A 104 23.38 1.25 5.55
CA ARG A 104 22.12 0.73 6.07
C ARG A 104 20.94 1.30 5.27
N ARG A 105 19.91 0.47 5.08
CA ARG A 105 18.72 0.82 4.32
C ARG A 105 17.47 0.52 5.13
N VAL A 106 16.38 1.20 4.77
CA VAL A 106 15.07 0.93 5.37
C VAL A 106 14.43 -0.22 4.60
N GLN A 107 14.11 -1.30 5.31
CA GLN A 107 13.40 -2.44 4.77
C GLN A 107 11.91 -2.32 5.07
N LEU A 108 11.08 -2.72 4.13
CA LEU A 108 9.63 -2.58 4.19
C LEU A 108 8.99 -3.95 4.33
N LYS A 109 8.13 -4.10 5.33
CA LYS A 109 7.42 -5.35 5.61
C LYS A 109 5.94 -5.06 5.84
N LEU A 110 5.10 -6.07 5.67
CA LEU A 110 3.68 -5.93 5.99
C LEU A 110 3.46 -6.12 7.49
N THR A 111 2.54 -5.33 8.03
CA THR A 111 1.98 -5.60 9.35
C THR A 111 0.98 -6.75 9.24
N ARG A 112 0.42 -7.16 10.38
CA ARG A 112 -0.69 -8.12 10.41
C ARG A 112 -1.90 -7.59 9.62
N GLU A 113 -2.24 -6.30 9.80
CA GLU A 113 -3.32 -5.65 9.06
C GLU A 113 -3.01 -5.59 7.57
N GLY A 114 -1.78 -5.26 7.22
CA GLY A 114 -1.34 -5.25 5.81
C GLY A 114 -1.47 -6.62 5.17
N SER A 115 -1.06 -7.67 5.89
CA SER A 115 -1.20 -9.05 5.40
C SER A 115 -2.66 -9.45 5.23
N THR A 116 -3.52 -9.04 6.15
CA THR A 116 -4.97 -9.29 6.05
C THR A 116 -5.57 -8.58 4.84
N LEU A 117 -5.16 -7.34 4.61
CA LEU A 117 -5.61 -6.58 3.43
C LEU A 117 -5.20 -7.30 2.14
N VAL A 118 -3.95 -7.76 2.05
CA VAL A 118 -3.46 -8.52 0.88
C VAL A 118 -4.28 -9.79 0.69
N LYS A 119 -4.58 -10.52 1.77
CA LYS A 119 -5.40 -11.73 1.71
C LYS A 119 -6.78 -11.42 1.15
N ASN A 120 -7.40 -10.33 1.57
CA ASN A 120 -8.71 -9.91 1.08
C ASN A 120 -8.66 -9.50 -0.40
N ILE A 121 -7.60 -8.83 -0.81
CA ILE A 121 -7.37 -8.47 -2.22
C ILE A 121 -7.29 -9.75 -3.07
N LYS A 122 -6.49 -10.72 -2.64
CA LYS A 122 -6.35 -11.99 -3.35
C LYS A 122 -7.66 -12.75 -3.43
N ALA A 123 -8.46 -12.72 -2.37
CA ALA A 123 -9.77 -13.36 -2.37
C ALA A 123 -10.66 -12.79 -3.47
N ILE A 124 -10.67 -11.47 -3.64
CA ILE A 124 -11.44 -10.83 -4.70
C ILE A 124 -10.90 -11.23 -6.08
N LEU A 125 -9.57 -11.17 -6.26
CA LEU A 125 -8.94 -11.52 -7.53
C LEU A 125 -9.22 -12.96 -7.94
N ASN A 126 -9.33 -13.86 -6.97
CA ASN A 126 -9.51 -15.28 -7.21
C ASN A 126 -10.98 -15.70 -7.32
N GLU A 127 -11.94 -14.80 -7.13
CA GLU A 127 -13.34 -15.09 -7.34
C GLU A 127 -13.59 -15.44 -8.80
N LYS A 128 -14.33 -16.50 -9.00
CA LYS A 128 -14.74 -16.89 -10.35
C LYS A 128 -15.92 -16.06 -10.81
N ALA A 129 -15.96 -15.80 -12.10
CA ALA A 129 -17.05 -15.06 -12.71
C ALA A 129 -18.37 -15.86 -12.66
#